data_7de740ca62019f48f939f786289da978
#
_entry.id   7de740ca62019f48f939f786289da978
#
_cell.length_a   1.000
_cell.length_b   1.000
_cell.length_c   1.000
_cell.angle_alpha   90.00
_cell.angle_beta   90.00
_cell.angle_gamma   90.00
#
_symmetry.space_group_name_H-M   'P 1'
#
loop_
_entity.id
_entity.type
_entity.pdbx_description
1 polymer ?
#
loop_
_entity_poly.entity_id
_entity_poly.type
_entity_poly.pdbx_seq_one_letter_code
_entity_poly.pdbx_strand_id
1 'polypeptide(L)'
;TVALPFFGELTEHVEDFLAERGYRTFVCNSMGKADREREYLDLLVSHRVDGIISSAHNDGLADYSSIHLPLVSVDRDLSPIVPNVRCDNEAGGRLAAEHLLKRGARRPALLTSRTGIHNLREKGYRQVLQQAGIEPVVLTVDFNTPNSERPRLIRERLDLVVDDIDAVFATDDLAAAQVMEWAAERDLRIPDDFKVIGFDGTVAMRHAL
;
A
#
# COMPACT_ATOMS: atom_id res chain seq x y z
N THR A 1 7.41 -3.10 4.80
CA THR A 1 7.77 -3.41 6.19
C THR A 1 6.78 -4.41 6.79
N VAL A 2 7.26 -5.41 7.52
CA VAL A 2 6.42 -6.42 8.21
C VAL A 2 5.49 -5.83 9.27
N ALA A 3 5.65 -4.56 9.62
CA ALA A 3 4.73 -3.85 10.51
C ALA A 3 3.40 -3.45 9.84
N LEU A 4 3.31 -3.49 8.52
CA LEU A 4 2.06 -3.29 7.79
C LEU A 4 1.33 -4.64 7.69
N PRO A 5 0.02 -4.71 8.00
CA PRO A 5 -0.74 -5.95 8.05
C PRO A 5 -0.59 -6.81 6.80
N PHE A 6 -0.65 -6.22 5.62
CA PHE A 6 -0.45 -6.92 4.34
C PHE A 6 0.90 -7.66 4.26
N PHE A 7 2.00 -6.98 4.60
CA PHE A 7 3.32 -7.62 4.53
C PHE A 7 3.56 -8.61 5.67
N GLY A 8 2.92 -8.41 6.82
CA GLY A 8 2.94 -9.38 7.91
C GLY A 8 2.27 -10.69 7.50
N GLU A 9 1.04 -10.63 7.03
CA GLU A 9 0.25 -11.78 6.55
C GLU A 9 0.93 -12.48 5.36
N LEU A 10 1.46 -11.71 4.40
CA LEU A 10 2.25 -12.27 3.30
C LEU A 10 3.48 -13.05 3.79
N THR A 11 4.21 -12.48 4.75
CA THR A 11 5.42 -13.12 5.30
C THR A 11 5.09 -14.43 6.00
N GLU A 12 4.03 -14.48 6.80
CA GLU A 12 3.53 -15.68 7.46
C GLU A 12 3.21 -16.77 6.44
N HIS A 13 2.41 -16.46 5.42
CA HIS A 13 2.06 -17.44 4.38
C HIS A 13 3.26 -17.92 3.58
N VAL A 14 4.20 -17.05 3.26
CA VAL A 14 5.45 -17.44 2.57
C VAL A 14 6.30 -18.34 3.44
N GLU A 15 6.43 -18.03 4.74
CA GLU A 15 7.19 -18.85 5.68
C GLU A 15 6.59 -20.24 5.81
N ASP A 16 5.28 -20.35 6.04
CA ASP A 16 4.58 -21.63 6.15
C ASP A 16 4.76 -22.48 4.89
N PHE A 17 4.51 -21.88 3.71
CA PHE A 17 4.65 -22.59 2.45
C PHE A 17 6.07 -23.10 2.17
N LEU A 18 7.08 -22.33 2.53
CA LEU A 18 8.48 -22.70 2.36
C LEU A 18 8.92 -23.74 3.41
N ALA A 19 8.44 -23.60 4.65
CA ALA A 19 8.75 -24.55 5.74
C ALA A 19 8.27 -25.96 5.42
N GLU A 20 7.06 -26.11 4.85
CA GLU A 20 6.53 -27.41 4.39
C GLU A 20 7.43 -28.09 3.34
N ARG A 21 8.25 -27.31 2.63
CA ARG A 21 9.19 -27.76 1.58
C ARG A 21 10.64 -27.86 2.06
N GLY A 22 10.86 -27.71 3.37
CA GLY A 22 12.17 -27.86 4.00
C GLY A 22 13.06 -26.61 3.93
N TYR A 23 12.54 -25.47 3.45
CA TYR A 23 13.27 -24.21 3.47
C TYR A 23 13.15 -23.49 4.80
N ARG A 24 14.06 -22.55 5.03
CA ARG A 24 14.01 -21.63 6.17
C ARG A 24 14.00 -20.20 5.67
N THR A 25 13.19 -19.34 6.26
CA THR A 25 13.01 -17.96 5.86
C THR A 25 13.79 -17.02 6.78
N PHE A 26 14.56 -16.12 6.19
CA PHE A 26 15.17 -14.98 6.88
C PHE A 26 14.43 -13.71 6.47
N VAL A 27 13.87 -13.00 7.44
CA VAL A 27 13.13 -11.76 7.18
C VAL A 27 14.04 -10.55 7.36
N CYS A 28 14.29 -9.82 6.28
CA CYS A 28 15.10 -8.60 6.26
C CYS A 28 14.19 -7.37 6.11
N ASN A 29 14.03 -6.57 7.16
CA ASN A 29 13.17 -5.40 7.14
C ASN A 29 13.99 -4.12 6.91
N SER A 30 14.08 -3.68 5.64
CA SER A 30 14.80 -2.45 5.27
C SER A 30 14.11 -1.16 5.72
N MET A 31 12.81 -1.22 6.08
CA MET A 31 12.00 -0.06 6.46
C MET A 31 12.00 1.06 5.39
N GLY A 32 12.11 0.70 4.11
CA GLY A 32 12.19 1.65 3.00
C GLY A 32 13.52 2.40 2.87
N LYS A 33 14.57 2.01 3.62
CA LYS A 33 15.89 2.63 3.56
C LYS A 33 16.79 1.92 2.55
N ALA A 34 17.20 2.63 1.49
CA ALA A 34 17.99 2.07 0.40
C ALA A 34 19.33 1.46 0.87
N ASP A 35 20.04 2.14 1.79
CA ASP A 35 21.32 1.66 2.30
C ASP A 35 21.15 0.34 3.06
N ARG A 36 20.10 0.21 3.88
CA ARG A 36 19.78 -1.01 4.61
C ARG A 36 19.38 -2.16 3.68
N GLU A 37 18.69 -1.84 2.61
CA GLU A 37 18.32 -2.82 1.60
C GLU A 37 19.57 -3.38 0.91
N ARG A 38 20.52 -2.53 0.56
CA ARG A 38 21.81 -2.90 -0.01
C ARG A 38 22.63 -3.78 0.94
N GLU A 39 22.74 -3.37 2.20
CA GLU A 39 23.40 -4.18 3.24
C GLU A 39 22.78 -5.57 3.39
N TYR A 40 21.44 -5.68 3.34
CA TYR A 40 20.77 -6.98 3.39
C TYR A 40 20.97 -7.83 2.15
N LEU A 41 21.02 -7.23 0.96
CA LEU A 41 21.33 -7.95 -0.28
C LEU A 41 22.72 -8.56 -0.21
N ASP A 42 23.73 -7.77 0.20
CA ASP A 42 25.09 -8.24 0.39
C ASP A 42 25.18 -9.37 1.43
N LEU A 43 24.45 -9.23 2.53
CA LEU A 43 24.36 -10.25 3.57
C LEU A 43 23.78 -11.57 3.02
N LEU A 44 22.65 -11.52 2.33
CA LEU A 44 21.98 -12.68 1.77
C LEU A 44 22.84 -13.39 0.73
N VAL A 45 23.49 -12.65 -0.14
CA VAL A 45 24.43 -13.20 -1.13
C VAL A 45 25.62 -13.88 -0.46
N SER A 46 26.20 -13.24 0.57
CA SER A 46 27.34 -13.82 1.32
C SER A 46 26.97 -15.07 2.10
N HIS A 47 25.75 -15.17 2.60
CA HIS A 47 25.21 -16.35 3.29
C HIS A 47 24.69 -17.44 2.35
N ARG A 48 24.82 -17.26 1.03
CA ARG A 48 24.45 -18.24 0.01
C ARG A 48 23.02 -18.76 0.17
N VAL A 49 22.08 -17.83 0.33
CA VAL A 49 20.65 -18.18 0.33
C VAL A 49 20.25 -18.80 -1.03
N ASP A 50 19.26 -19.66 -1.04
CA ASP A 50 18.79 -20.34 -2.27
C ASP A 50 17.98 -19.42 -3.17
N GLY A 51 17.39 -18.35 -2.63
CA GLY A 51 16.62 -17.36 -3.39
C GLY A 51 16.18 -16.18 -2.53
N ILE A 52 15.64 -15.15 -3.19
CA ILE A 52 15.20 -13.90 -2.57
C ILE A 52 13.78 -13.59 -3.04
N ILE A 53 12.91 -13.26 -2.07
CA ILE A 53 11.61 -12.63 -2.33
C ILE A 53 11.70 -11.20 -1.83
N SER A 54 11.58 -10.22 -2.73
CA SER A 54 11.74 -8.81 -2.41
C SER A 54 10.42 -8.04 -2.58
N SER A 55 10.03 -7.31 -1.55
CA SER A 55 8.97 -6.30 -1.60
C SER A 55 9.54 -4.89 -1.39
N ALA A 56 10.75 -4.66 -1.86
CA ALA A 56 11.46 -3.41 -1.71
C ALA A 56 10.76 -2.23 -2.39
N HIS A 57 10.87 -1.06 -1.79
CA HIS A 57 10.19 0.15 -2.25
C HIS A 57 11.15 1.26 -2.71
N ASN A 58 12.43 0.92 -2.88
CA ASN A 58 13.45 1.87 -3.33
C ASN A 58 13.59 1.84 -4.86
N ASP A 59 13.80 3.00 -5.45
CA ASP A 59 13.92 3.17 -6.90
C ASP A 59 15.33 2.82 -7.44
N GLY A 60 16.20 2.28 -6.60
CA GLY A 60 17.57 1.85 -6.94
C GLY A 60 17.62 0.47 -7.61
N LEU A 61 17.07 0.36 -8.79
CA LEU A 61 16.99 -0.89 -9.57
C LEU A 61 18.34 -1.51 -9.92
N ALA A 62 19.44 -0.76 -9.87
CA ALA A 62 20.76 -1.23 -10.25
C ALA A 62 21.30 -2.37 -9.38
N ASP A 63 20.94 -2.38 -8.09
CA ASP A 63 21.46 -3.36 -7.13
C ASP A 63 20.92 -4.77 -7.38
N TYR A 64 19.71 -4.89 -7.93
CA TYR A 64 19.08 -6.18 -8.22
C TYR A 64 19.54 -6.82 -9.54
N SER A 65 20.02 -6.04 -10.49
CA SER A 65 20.47 -6.54 -11.80
C SER A 65 21.76 -7.38 -11.72
N SER A 66 22.53 -7.21 -10.65
CA SER A 66 23.78 -7.95 -10.41
C SER A 66 23.60 -9.25 -9.61
N ILE A 67 22.39 -9.53 -9.15
CA ILE A 67 22.09 -10.70 -8.32
C ILE A 67 21.92 -11.93 -9.22
N HIS A 68 22.76 -12.93 -9.04
CA HIS A 68 22.71 -14.21 -9.75
C HIS A 68 21.96 -15.31 -8.98
N LEU A 69 21.09 -14.93 -8.05
CA LEU A 69 20.23 -15.84 -7.31
C LEU A 69 18.80 -15.80 -7.87
N PRO A 70 18.02 -16.88 -7.71
CA PRO A 70 16.59 -16.83 -7.95
C PRO A 70 15.96 -15.66 -7.19
N LEU A 71 15.27 -14.77 -7.90
CA LEU A 71 14.70 -13.56 -7.34
C LEU A 71 13.27 -13.39 -7.84
N VAL A 72 12.34 -13.12 -6.92
CA VAL A 72 10.95 -12.77 -7.23
C VAL A 72 10.64 -11.46 -6.51
N SER A 73 9.99 -10.54 -7.20
CA SER A 73 9.47 -9.31 -6.59
C SER A 73 7.99 -9.42 -6.25
N VAL A 74 7.57 -8.71 -5.22
CA VAL A 74 6.17 -8.59 -4.83
C VAL A 74 5.73 -7.13 -4.89
N ASP A 75 4.61 -6.91 -5.56
CA ASP A 75 3.91 -5.62 -5.73
C ASP A 75 4.67 -4.58 -6.58
N ARG A 76 6.00 -4.60 -6.64
CA ARG A 76 6.80 -3.65 -7.42
C ARG A 76 7.71 -4.34 -8.43
N ASP A 77 7.78 -3.75 -9.61
CA ASP A 77 8.73 -4.18 -10.64
C ASP A 77 10.15 -3.74 -10.25
N LEU A 78 11.04 -4.70 -10.00
CA LEU A 78 12.45 -4.45 -9.72
C LEU A 78 13.26 -4.34 -11.00
N SER A 79 12.91 -5.12 -12.03
CA SER A 79 13.57 -5.14 -13.33
C SER A 79 12.69 -5.92 -14.31
N PRO A 80 12.81 -5.67 -15.62
CA PRO A 80 12.03 -6.40 -16.64
C PRO A 80 12.28 -7.92 -16.67
N ILE A 81 13.39 -8.38 -16.12
CA ILE A 81 13.77 -9.80 -16.09
C ILE A 81 13.41 -10.49 -14.77
N VAL A 82 13.03 -9.74 -13.74
CA VAL A 82 12.63 -10.28 -12.44
C VAL A 82 11.13 -10.56 -12.44
N PRO A 83 10.68 -11.81 -12.23
CA PRO A 83 9.27 -12.11 -12.09
C PRO A 83 8.64 -11.27 -10.97
N ASN A 84 7.47 -10.71 -11.25
CA ASN A 84 6.72 -9.92 -10.27
C ASN A 84 5.37 -10.57 -9.97
N VAL A 85 5.07 -10.73 -8.68
CA VAL A 85 3.76 -11.17 -8.19
C VAL A 85 3.06 -9.97 -7.57
N ARG A 86 1.91 -9.59 -8.14
CA ARG A 86 1.12 -8.44 -7.66
C ARG A 86 -0.36 -8.65 -7.94
N CYS A 87 -1.21 -7.94 -7.20
CA CYS A 87 -2.61 -7.79 -7.56
C CYS A 87 -2.77 -6.78 -8.71
N ASP A 88 -3.93 -6.80 -9.36
CA ASP A 88 -4.26 -5.76 -10.35
C ASP A 88 -4.63 -4.45 -9.63
N ASN A 89 -3.59 -3.69 -9.25
CA ASN A 89 -3.72 -2.44 -8.54
C ASN A 89 -4.52 -1.39 -9.31
N GLU A 90 -4.46 -1.40 -10.65
CA GLU A 90 -5.23 -0.47 -11.49
C GLU A 90 -6.71 -0.84 -11.48
N ALA A 91 -7.05 -2.11 -11.63
CA ALA A 91 -8.42 -2.58 -11.48
C ALA A 91 -8.96 -2.29 -10.08
N GLY A 92 -8.16 -2.51 -9.03
CA GLY A 92 -8.55 -2.19 -7.66
C GLY A 92 -8.87 -0.70 -7.46
N GLY A 93 -8.07 0.19 -8.01
CA GLY A 93 -8.35 1.62 -8.01
C GLY A 93 -9.65 1.98 -8.74
N ARG A 94 -9.93 1.36 -9.91
CA ARG A 94 -11.20 1.53 -10.62
C ARG A 94 -12.39 1.06 -9.79
N LEU A 95 -12.31 -0.14 -9.22
CA LEU A 95 -13.38 -0.71 -8.39
C LEU A 95 -13.69 0.17 -7.17
N ALA A 96 -12.69 0.75 -6.53
CA ALA A 96 -12.87 1.67 -5.41
C ALA A 96 -13.64 2.93 -5.85
N ALA A 97 -13.24 3.56 -6.96
CA ALA A 97 -13.92 4.73 -7.47
C ALA A 97 -15.37 4.43 -7.89
N GLU A 98 -15.59 3.36 -8.65
CA GLU A 98 -16.92 2.92 -9.08
C GLU A 98 -17.83 2.66 -7.88
N HIS A 99 -17.31 2.02 -6.84
CA HIS A 99 -18.08 1.73 -5.63
C HIS A 99 -18.46 3.02 -4.90
N LEU A 100 -17.52 3.96 -4.71
CA LEU A 100 -17.84 5.24 -4.07
C LEU A 100 -18.91 6.01 -4.84
N LEU A 101 -18.78 6.12 -6.18
CA LEU A 101 -19.77 6.80 -7.02
C LEU A 101 -21.14 6.11 -6.94
N LYS A 102 -21.17 4.78 -7.02
CA LYS A 102 -22.41 3.99 -6.87
C LYS A 102 -23.08 4.20 -5.51
N ARG A 103 -22.30 4.45 -4.46
CA ARG A 103 -22.79 4.78 -3.12
C ARG A 103 -23.13 6.27 -2.94
N GLY A 104 -23.07 7.06 -4.02
CA GLY A 104 -23.51 8.45 -4.06
C GLY A 104 -22.46 9.46 -3.63
N ALA A 105 -21.17 9.06 -3.57
CA ALA A 105 -20.09 10.04 -3.38
C ALA A 105 -20.03 11.00 -4.57
N ARG A 106 -19.88 12.28 -4.28
CA ARG A 106 -19.81 13.36 -5.28
C ARG A 106 -18.48 14.07 -5.29
N ARG A 107 -17.77 14.03 -4.19
CA ARG A 107 -16.48 14.70 -3.96
C ARG A 107 -15.50 13.74 -3.28
N PRO A 108 -15.22 12.58 -3.90
CA PRO A 108 -14.36 11.59 -3.29
C PRO A 108 -12.87 12.01 -3.36
N ALA A 109 -12.16 11.85 -2.25
CA ALA A 109 -10.72 12.05 -2.16
C ALA A 109 -9.95 10.72 -2.25
N LEU A 110 -8.69 10.82 -2.64
CA LEU A 110 -7.70 9.75 -2.57
C LEU A 110 -6.70 10.06 -1.47
N LEU A 111 -6.51 9.13 -0.54
CA LEU A 111 -5.42 9.16 0.44
C LEU A 111 -4.37 8.10 0.07
N THR A 112 -3.17 8.52 -0.25
CA THR A 112 -2.11 7.64 -0.73
C THR A 112 -0.73 8.01 -0.18
N SER A 113 0.23 7.10 -0.28
CA SER A 113 1.60 7.36 0.18
C SER A 113 2.41 8.23 -0.77
N ARG A 114 2.09 8.22 -2.06
CA ARG A 114 2.75 9.02 -3.11
C ARG A 114 1.85 9.09 -4.33
N THR A 115 2.07 10.10 -5.16
CA THR A 115 1.41 10.26 -6.46
C THR A 115 2.37 9.93 -7.60
N GLY A 116 1.83 9.74 -8.79
CA GLY A 116 2.59 9.63 -10.02
C GLY A 116 2.31 8.37 -10.84
N ILE A 117 3.01 8.26 -11.95
CA ILE A 117 2.77 7.24 -13.00
C ILE A 117 2.90 5.79 -12.52
N HIS A 118 3.65 5.57 -11.45
CA HIS A 118 3.85 4.24 -10.86
C HIS A 118 2.80 3.87 -9.82
N ASN A 119 1.92 4.82 -9.42
CA ASN A 119 0.81 4.52 -8.53
C ASN A 119 -0.40 4.02 -9.33
N LEU A 120 -0.45 2.72 -9.56
CA LEU A 120 -1.52 2.11 -10.35
C LEU A 120 -2.90 2.21 -9.68
N ARG A 121 -2.97 2.23 -8.34
CA ARG A 121 -4.24 2.45 -7.60
C ARG A 121 -4.78 3.85 -7.90
N GLU A 122 -3.92 4.88 -7.83
CA GLU A 122 -4.28 6.25 -8.23
C GLU A 122 -4.69 6.33 -9.69
N LYS A 123 -3.94 5.68 -10.60
CA LYS A 123 -4.24 5.68 -12.03
C LYS A 123 -5.66 5.17 -12.30
N GLY A 124 -6.00 3.98 -11.79
CA GLY A 124 -7.33 3.40 -11.98
C GLY A 124 -8.44 4.26 -11.36
N TYR A 125 -8.20 4.82 -10.19
CA TYR A 125 -9.13 5.70 -9.50
C TYR A 125 -9.43 6.97 -10.31
N ARG A 126 -8.38 7.66 -10.78
CA ARG A 126 -8.53 8.86 -11.60
C ARG A 126 -9.25 8.62 -12.92
N GLN A 127 -9.02 7.47 -13.58
CA GLN A 127 -9.71 7.12 -14.83
C GLN A 127 -11.23 7.15 -14.68
N VAL A 128 -11.76 6.54 -13.61
CA VAL A 128 -13.20 6.48 -13.36
C VAL A 128 -13.76 7.86 -13.02
N LEU A 129 -13.09 8.61 -12.15
CA LEU A 129 -13.55 9.94 -11.77
C LEU A 129 -13.52 10.93 -12.95
N GLN A 130 -12.50 10.84 -13.79
CA GLN A 130 -12.40 11.67 -15.00
C GLN A 130 -13.56 11.39 -15.97
N GLN A 131 -13.95 10.12 -16.14
CA GLN A 131 -15.12 9.75 -16.94
C GLN A 131 -16.43 10.30 -16.36
N ALA A 132 -16.49 10.44 -15.03
CA ALA A 132 -17.62 11.05 -14.33
C ALA A 132 -17.56 12.59 -14.26
N GLY A 133 -16.52 13.23 -14.82
CA GLY A 133 -16.33 14.68 -14.77
C GLY A 133 -15.93 15.19 -13.37
N ILE A 134 -15.34 14.35 -12.54
CA ILE A 134 -14.95 14.69 -11.17
C ILE A 134 -13.42 14.76 -11.09
N GLU A 135 -12.89 15.87 -10.61
CA GLU A 135 -11.46 15.97 -10.25
C GLU A 135 -11.27 15.57 -8.80
N PRO A 136 -10.48 14.51 -8.52
CA PRO A 136 -10.30 14.05 -7.16
C PRO A 136 -9.38 14.96 -6.35
N VAL A 137 -9.72 15.20 -5.09
CA VAL A 137 -8.77 15.70 -4.09
C VAL A 137 -7.78 14.59 -3.77
N VAL A 138 -6.47 14.87 -3.85
CA VAL A 138 -5.43 13.89 -3.54
C VAL A 138 -4.64 14.33 -2.33
N LEU A 139 -4.66 13.48 -1.31
CA LEU A 139 -3.96 13.66 -0.05
C LEU A 139 -2.78 12.68 0.00
N THR A 140 -1.61 13.18 0.37
CA THR A 140 -0.42 12.33 0.46
C THR A 140 0.16 12.35 1.87
N VAL A 141 0.49 11.15 2.37
CA VAL A 141 1.31 10.93 3.56
C VAL A 141 2.36 9.90 3.21
N ASP A 142 3.63 10.31 3.17
CA ASP A 142 4.74 9.48 2.69
C ASP A 142 4.79 8.11 3.38
N PHE A 143 5.13 7.09 2.61
CA PHE A 143 5.24 5.71 3.10
C PHE A 143 6.26 5.57 4.24
N ASN A 144 7.34 6.36 4.22
CA ASN A 144 8.40 6.34 5.22
C ASN A 144 8.07 7.18 6.48
N THR A 145 6.89 7.80 6.52
CA THR A 145 6.42 8.51 7.72
C THR A 145 6.37 7.54 8.91
N PRO A 146 7.00 7.88 10.04
CA PRO A 146 6.93 7.06 11.24
C PRO A 146 5.48 6.76 11.66
N ASN A 147 5.21 5.53 12.07
CA ASN A 147 3.86 5.11 12.48
C ASN A 147 3.29 5.98 13.62
N SER A 148 4.13 6.56 14.46
CA SER A 148 3.74 7.49 15.54
C SER A 148 3.27 8.85 15.03
N GLU A 149 3.69 9.27 13.83
CA GLU A 149 3.36 10.56 13.24
C GLU A 149 2.26 10.47 12.18
N ARG A 150 2.13 9.31 11.56
CA ARG A 150 1.21 9.07 10.45
C ARG A 150 -0.25 9.44 10.77
N PRO A 151 -0.85 9.06 11.94
CA PRO A 151 -2.22 9.45 12.28
C PRO A 151 -2.41 10.96 12.34
N ARG A 152 -1.48 11.68 12.96
CA ARG A 152 -1.51 13.14 13.04
C ARG A 152 -1.49 13.78 11.65
N LEU A 153 -0.58 13.34 10.78
CA LEU A 153 -0.47 13.90 9.44
C LEU A 153 -1.70 13.62 8.57
N ILE A 154 -2.27 12.42 8.66
CA ILE A 154 -3.52 12.08 7.95
C ILE A 154 -4.64 13.01 8.43
N ARG A 155 -4.80 13.19 9.74
CA ARG A 155 -5.79 14.10 10.32
C ARG A 155 -5.61 15.53 9.82
N GLU A 156 -4.40 16.07 9.87
CA GLU A 156 -4.09 17.41 9.36
C GLU A 156 -4.43 17.58 7.88
N ARG A 157 -4.18 16.56 7.05
CA ARG A 157 -4.53 16.61 5.63
C ARG A 157 -6.03 16.58 5.39
N LEU A 158 -6.77 15.76 6.13
CA LEU A 158 -8.23 15.68 6.04
C LEU A 158 -8.89 16.96 6.52
N ASP A 159 -8.40 17.59 7.58
CA ASP A 159 -8.92 18.85 8.12
C ASP A 159 -8.86 19.99 7.12
N LEU A 160 -7.84 20.02 6.26
CA LEU A 160 -7.69 21.04 5.23
C LEU A 160 -8.76 20.97 4.14
N VAL A 161 -9.44 19.84 4.00
CA VAL A 161 -10.38 19.59 2.89
C VAL A 161 -11.74 19.06 3.36
N VAL A 162 -12.01 19.12 4.65
CA VAL A 162 -13.22 18.51 5.27
C VAL A 162 -14.52 18.95 4.61
N ASP A 163 -14.62 20.21 4.22
CA ASP A 163 -15.82 20.78 3.57
C ASP A 163 -15.88 20.44 2.06
N ASP A 164 -14.79 19.97 1.49
CA ASP A 164 -14.64 19.72 0.06
C ASP A 164 -14.79 18.25 -0.32
N ILE A 165 -14.86 17.33 0.66
CA ILE A 165 -14.92 15.89 0.42
C ILE A 165 -16.12 15.24 1.12
N ASP A 166 -16.64 14.15 0.54
CA ASP A 166 -17.71 13.34 1.10
C ASP A 166 -17.36 11.85 1.17
N ALA A 167 -16.17 11.51 0.69
CA ALA A 167 -15.66 10.14 0.72
C ALA A 167 -14.13 10.12 0.62
N VAL A 168 -13.51 9.04 1.10
CA VAL A 168 -12.09 8.76 0.94
C VAL A 168 -11.86 7.34 0.45
N PHE A 169 -11.07 7.19 -0.61
CA PHE A 169 -10.37 5.95 -0.90
C PHE A 169 -8.96 6.03 -0.31
N ALA A 170 -8.69 5.24 0.71
CA ALA A 170 -7.36 5.08 1.28
C ALA A 170 -6.66 3.87 0.63
N THR A 171 -5.44 4.07 0.14
CA THR A 171 -4.72 3.03 -0.60
C THR A 171 -4.10 1.93 0.28
N ASP A 172 -4.36 1.96 1.58
CA ASP A 172 -4.10 0.87 2.53
C ASP A 172 -5.12 0.87 3.68
N ASP A 173 -5.31 -0.27 4.33
CA ASP A 173 -6.32 -0.44 5.37
C ASP A 173 -5.99 0.33 6.66
N LEU A 174 -4.72 0.51 7.01
CA LEU A 174 -4.34 1.31 8.18
C LEU A 174 -4.69 2.78 8.00
N ALA A 175 -4.48 3.31 6.78
CA ALA A 175 -4.91 4.65 6.45
C ALA A 175 -6.44 4.77 6.47
N ALA A 176 -7.16 3.74 5.99
CA ALA A 176 -8.63 3.71 6.07
C ALA A 176 -9.12 3.74 7.51
N ALA A 177 -8.51 2.96 8.41
CA ALA A 177 -8.84 2.96 9.83
C ALA A 177 -8.64 4.36 10.47
N GLN A 178 -7.57 5.06 10.10
CA GLN A 178 -7.29 6.41 10.59
C GLN A 178 -8.30 7.45 10.06
N VAL A 179 -8.77 7.27 8.81
CA VAL A 179 -9.87 8.10 8.26
C VAL A 179 -11.17 7.83 9.03
N MET A 180 -11.46 6.58 9.38
CA MET A 180 -12.65 6.23 10.16
C MET A 180 -12.60 6.83 11.58
N GLU A 181 -11.44 6.78 12.25
CA GLU A 181 -11.22 7.42 13.54
C GLU A 181 -11.44 8.95 13.44
N TRP A 182 -10.84 9.59 12.42
CA TRP A 182 -11.03 11.02 12.14
C TRP A 182 -12.50 11.39 11.91
N ALA A 183 -13.26 10.57 11.18
CA ALA A 183 -14.68 10.79 10.92
C ALA A 183 -15.50 10.64 12.20
N ALA A 184 -15.19 9.63 13.03
CA ALA A 184 -15.87 9.43 14.31
C ALA A 184 -15.68 10.60 15.30
N GLU A 185 -14.48 11.20 15.34
CA GLU A 185 -14.21 12.41 16.15
C GLU A 185 -15.04 13.64 15.73
N ARG A 186 -15.65 13.60 14.54
CA ARG A 186 -16.48 14.66 13.96
C ARG A 186 -17.97 14.30 13.88
N ASP A 187 -18.34 13.20 14.55
CA ASP A 187 -19.71 12.68 14.53
C ASP A 187 -20.23 12.36 13.11
N LEU A 188 -19.33 12.10 12.15
CA LEU A 188 -19.68 11.70 10.80
C LEU A 188 -19.97 10.19 10.78
N ARG A 189 -21.19 9.83 10.42
CA ARG A 189 -21.60 8.42 10.32
C ARG A 189 -21.11 7.81 9.02
N ILE A 190 -20.42 6.68 9.12
CA ILE A 190 -20.01 5.89 7.95
C ILE A 190 -21.00 4.73 7.81
N PRO A 191 -21.58 4.50 6.62
CA PRO A 191 -21.33 5.18 5.34
C PRO A 191 -22.29 6.34 5.03
N ASP A 192 -23.19 6.74 5.93
CA ASP A 192 -24.31 7.64 5.63
C ASP A 192 -23.85 9.06 5.32
N ASP A 193 -23.08 9.66 6.23
CA ASP A 193 -22.60 11.04 6.09
C ASP A 193 -21.26 11.10 5.34
N PHE A 194 -20.40 10.10 5.52
CA PHE A 194 -19.09 10.02 4.92
C PHE A 194 -18.76 8.57 4.51
N LYS A 195 -18.03 8.39 3.44
CA LYS A 195 -17.73 7.04 2.91
C LYS A 195 -16.24 6.76 2.92
N VAL A 196 -15.85 5.57 3.34
CA VAL A 196 -14.44 5.15 3.39
C VAL A 196 -14.29 3.80 2.70
N ILE A 197 -13.27 3.70 1.86
CA ILE A 197 -12.80 2.44 1.29
C ILE A 197 -11.32 2.30 1.61
N GLY A 198 -10.92 1.14 2.12
CA GLY A 198 -9.54 0.70 2.21
C GLY A 198 -9.10 -0.08 0.97
N PHE A 199 -7.97 -0.72 1.09
CA PHE A 199 -7.44 -1.65 0.11
C PHE A 199 -7.04 -2.95 0.82
N ASP A 200 -6.09 -3.69 0.43
CA ASP A 200 -5.50 -4.90 1.03
C ASP A 200 -6.50 -5.95 1.55
N GLY A 201 -7.40 -5.61 2.48
CA GLY A 201 -8.42 -6.50 3.03
C GLY A 201 -7.83 -7.66 3.84
N THR A 202 -6.76 -7.41 4.61
CA THR A 202 -6.12 -8.41 5.46
C THR A 202 -7.07 -8.97 6.53
N VAL A 203 -6.81 -10.20 6.97
CA VAL A 203 -7.67 -10.86 7.97
C VAL A 203 -7.75 -10.02 9.25
N ALA A 204 -6.61 -9.52 9.72
CA ALA A 204 -6.56 -8.69 10.92
C ALA A 204 -7.44 -7.44 10.82
N MET A 205 -7.37 -6.74 9.68
CA MET A 205 -8.14 -5.50 9.48
C MET A 205 -9.62 -5.76 9.28
N ARG A 206 -10.01 -6.84 8.57
CA ARG A 206 -11.42 -7.23 8.42
C ARG A 206 -12.12 -7.60 9.73
N HIS A 207 -11.35 -7.99 10.75
CA HIS A 207 -11.90 -8.30 12.07
C HIS A 207 -11.82 -7.12 13.05
N ALA A 208 -10.99 -6.12 12.77
CA ALA A 208 -10.81 -4.94 13.62
C ALA A 208 -11.72 -3.77 13.25
N LEU A 209 -12.23 -3.74 12.00
CA LEU A 209 -13.10 -2.70 11.44
C LEU A 209 -14.50 -3.25 11.17
#